data_321c00db810c7ddfb2b4fe00a35fe1dc
#
_entry.id   321c00db810c7ddfb2b4fe00a35fe1dc
#
_cell.length_a   1.000
_cell.length_b   1.000
_cell.length_c   1.000
_cell.angle_alpha   90.00
_cell.angle_beta   90.00
_cell.angle_gamma   90.00
#
_symmetry.space_group_name_H-M   'P 1'
#
loop_
_entity.id
_entity.type
_entity.pdbx_description
1 polymer ?
#
loop_
_entity_poly.entity_id
_entity_poly.type
_entity_poly.pdbx_seq_one_letter_code
_entity_poly.pdbx_strand_id
1 'polypeptide(L)'
;MFDIKSFYEAKDVADAIRALEMDPDAEIISGGTDVLIRVREGKDAGRSLVSVHNLQELKGVKLLENGDLWIGAGTAFSHITNDPLIQKYIPMLGDAVDMVGGPQIRNTGTIGGNICNGATSADSASTMWTLEAEVLLEGPSGKRAVPVCEFYTGPGRTVRDRCEVCTGFLVKKENFEGWTGHYVKYGKRKAMEIATLGCSVRVKLSEDKKRIEDVRL
;
A
#
# COMPACT_ATOMS: atom_id res chain seq x y z
N MET A 1 23.84 10.40 10.31
CA MET A 1 22.98 11.60 10.43
C MET A 1 22.07 11.61 9.20
N PHE A 2 20.84 12.04 9.33
CA PHE A 2 19.94 12.17 8.17
C PHE A 2 20.22 13.52 7.52
N ASP A 3 20.59 13.49 6.24
CA ASP A 3 20.79 14.69 5.43
C ASP A 3 19.48 14.99 4.71
N ILE A 4 18.69 15.91 5.29
CA ILE A 4 17.39 16.35 4.80
C ILE A 4 17.46 17.86 4.57
N LYS A 5 17.16 18.31 3.36
CA LYS A 5 17.19 19.74 2.98
C LYS A 5 16.07 20.51 3.67
N SER A 6 14.86 19.98 3.67
CA SER A 6 13.68 20.57 4.31
C SER A 6 12.65 19.50 4.66
N PHE A 7 11.78 19.82 5.63
CA PHE A 7 10.64 18.99 5.99
C PHE A 7 9.39 19.86 6.02
N TYR A 8 8.39 19.48 5.26
CA TYR A 8 7.09 20.14 5.19
C TYR A 8 5.98 19.18 5.59
N GLU A 9 5.17 19.55 6.55
CA GLU A 9 4.01 18.80 6.96
C GLU A 9 2.76 19.32 6.25
N ALA A 10 2.22 18.53 5.33
CA ALA A 10 1.04 18.89 4.56
C ALA A 10 -0.23 18.91 5.43
N LYS A 11 -1.14 19.81 5.13
CA LYS A 11 -2.42 19.97 5.84
C LYS A 11 -3.54 19.11 5.24
N ASP A 12 -3.46 18.86 3.95
CA ASP A 12 -4.37 18.05 3.15
C ASP A 12 -3.65 17.53 1.89
N VAL A 13 -4.31 16.69 1.11
CA VAL A 13 -3.74 16.13 -0.14
C VAL A 13 -3.43 17.22 -1.15
N ALA A 14 -4.30 18.22 -1.30
CA ALA A 14 -4.07 19.32 -2.24
C ALA A 14 -2.85 20.17 -1.85
N ASP A 15 -2.62 20.34 -0.55
CA ASP A 15 -1.45 21.03 -0.01
C ASP A 15 -0.16 20.23 -0.24
N ALA A 16 -0.20 18.90 -0.09
CA ALA A 16 0.92 18.02 -0.43
C ALA A 16 1.28 18.11 -1.92
N ILE A 17 0.29 18.10 -2.81
CA ILE A 17 0.49 18.25 -4.25
C ILE A 17 1.17 19.58 -4.57
N ARG A 18 0.68 20.71 -4.02
CA ARG A 18 1.31 22.02 -4.21
C ARG A 18 2.76 22.05 -3.74
N ALA A 19 3.04 21.44 -2.59
CA ALA A 19 4.41 21.39 -2.06
C ALA A 19 5.35 20.58 -2.99
N LEU A 20 4.86 19.49 -3.59
CA LEU A 20 5.60 18.71 -4.56
C LEU A 20 5.83 19.44 -5.88
N GLU A 21 4.87 20.27 -6.34
CA GLU A 21 5.04 21.11 -7.53
C GLU A 21 6.09 22.20 -7.34
N MET A 22 6.14 22.79 -6.13
CA MET A 22 7.05 23.87 -5.80
C MET A 22 8.52 23.44 -5.66
N ASP A 23 8.77 22.19 -5.25
CA ASP A 23 10.14 21.67 -5.08
C ASP A 23 10.33 20.39 -5.91
N PRO A 24 11.08 20.43 -7.02
CA PRO A 24 11.35 19.27 -7.86
C PRO A 24 12.09 18.13 -7.16
N ASP A 25 12.82 18.44 -6.09
CA ASP A 25 13.60 17.48 -5.31
C ASP A 25 12.79 16.90 -4.14
N ALA A 26 11.54 17.33 -3.96
CA ALA A 26 10.69 16.86 -2.88
C ALA A 26 10.22 15.41 -3.08
N GLU A 27 10.24 14.64 -2.00
CA GLU A 27 9.76 13.26 -1.90
C GLU A 27 8.65 13.17 -0.85
N ILE A 28 7.63 12.35 -1.12
CA ILE A 28 6.58 12.07 -0.14
C ILE A 28 7.13 11.17 0.97
N ILE A 29 6.84 11.52 2.21
CA ILE A 29 7.06 10.65 3.36
C ILE A 29 5.75 10.43 4.12
N SER A 30 5.43 9.16 4.42
CA SER A 30 4.38 8.75 5.33
C SER A 30 5.01 8.12 6.58
N GLY A 31 5.03 6.81 6.72
CA GLY A 31 5.67 6.12 7.84
C GLY A 31 7.20 6.18 7.87
N GLY A 32 7.84 6.54 6.76
CA GLY A 32 9.29 6.77 6.67
C GLY A 32 10.16 5.51 6.73
N THR A 33 9.59 4.32 6.84
CA THR A 33 10.34 3.07 7.06
C THR A 33 11.28 2.68 5.91
N ASP A 34 11.05 3.19 4.71
CA ASP A 34 11.94 3.04 3.56
C ASP A 34 12.67 4.36 3.23
N VAL A 35 11.95 5.48 3.19
CA VAL A 35 12.49 6.80 2.83
C VAL A 35 13.67 7.18 3.74
N LEU A 36 13.49 7.07 5.06
CA LEU A 36 14.55 7.43 6.00
C LEU A 36 15.77 6.50 5.91
N ILE A 37 15.58 5.24 5.52
CA ILE A 37 16.70 4.32 5.28
C ILE A 37 17.50 4.79 4.06
N ARG A 38 16.84 5.12 2.93
CA ARG A 38 17.51 5.63 1.74
C ARG A 38 18.26 6.94 2.00
N VAL A 39 17.66 7.86 2.78
CA VAL A 39 18.34 9.10 3.21
C VAL A 39 19.59 8.78 4.03
N ARG A 40 19.49 7.86 5.01
CA ARG A 40 20.62 7.45 5.85
C ARG A 40 21.74 6.80 5.05
N GLU A 41 21.41 6.03 4.03
CA GLU A 41 22.36 5.37 3.12
C GLU A 41 22.93 6.32 2.07
N GLY A 42 22.50 7.58 2.04
CA GLY A 42 22.97 8.60 1.11
C GLY A 42 22.32 8.56 -0.28
N LYS A 43 21.41 7.61 -0.55
CA LYS A 43 20.73 7.50 -1.86
C LYS A 43 19.80 8.69 -2.12
N ASP A 44 19.13 9.17 -1.08
CA ASP A 44 18.20 10.30 -1.10
C ASP A 44 18.67 11.43 -0.17
N ALA A 45 19.99 11.55 0.05
CA ALA A 45 20.57 12.64 0.83
C ALA A 45 20.31 14.00 0.17
N GLY A 46 20.04 15.02 0.99
CA GLY A 46 19.79 16.39 0.54
C GLY A 46 18.41 16.63 -0.09
N ARG A 47 17.49 15.65 -0.05
CA ARG A 47 16.11 15.85 -0.54
C ARG A 47 15.24 16.59 0.46
N SER A 48 14.24 17.29 -0.06
CA SER A 48 13.11 17.81 0.72
C SER A 48 12.07 16.71 0.95
N LEU A 49 11.47 16.68 2.12
CA LEU A 49 10.43 15.70 2.44
C LEU A 49 9.09 16.40 2.66
N VAL A 50 8.04 15.94 1.97
CA VAL A 50 6.65 16.33 2.15
C VAL A 50 5.93 15.24 2.92
N SER A 51 5.60 15.52 4.17
CA SER A 51 4.94 14.57 5.06
C SER A 51 3.43 14.56 4.82
N VAL A 52 2.91 13.37 4.55
CA VAL A 52 1.46 13.07 4.50
C VAL A 52 1.03 12.21 5.70
N HIS A 53 1.93 12.01 6.67
CA HIS A 53 1.73 11.07 7.78
C HIS A 53 0.50 11.39 8.63
N ASN A 54 0.22 12.67 8.87
CA ASN A 54 -0.86 13.10 9.75
C ASN A 54 -2.19 13.35 9.04
N LEU A 55 -2.27 13.18 7.72
CA LEU A 55 -3.49 13.38 6.95
C LEU A 55 -4.53 12.30 7.29
N GLN A 56 -5.59 12.70 8.01
CA GLN A 56 -6.63 11.76 8.44
C GLN A 56 -7.47 11.24 7.27
N GLU A 57 -7.60 12.03 6.21
CA GLU A 57 -8.29 11.64 4.97
C GLU A 57 -7.63 10.46 4.24
N LEU A 58 -6.35 10.17 4.53
CA LEU A 58 -5.62 9.03 3.99
C LEU A 58 -5.67 7.78 4.88
N LYS A 59 -6.43 7.78 5.98
CA LYS A 59 -6.41 6.70 6.98
C LYS A 59 -7.74 5.96 7.07
N GLY A 60 -7.61 4.68 7.46
CA GLY A 60 -8.73 3.81 7.78
C GLY A 60 -9.20 2.93 6.64
N VAL A 61 -10.20 2.12 6.94
CA VAL A 61 -10.88 1.22 6.01
C VAL A 61 -12.37 1.54 6.03
N LYS A 62 -13.01 1.54 4.87
CA LYS A 62 -14.44 1.87 4.74
C LYS A 62 -15.10 0.92 3.76
N LEU A 63 -16.28 0.45 4.10
CA LEU A 63 -17.21 -0.17 3.16
C LEU A 63 -18.05 0.95 2.54
N LEU A 64 -17.97 1.10 1.23
CA LEU A 64 -18.69 2.13 0.50
C LEU A 64 -20.16 1.70 0.27
N GLU A 65 -21.02 2.65 -0.12
CA GLU A 65 -22.45 2.39 -0.34
C GLU A 65 -22.71 1.34 -1.43
N ASN A 66 -21.86 1.28 -2.45
CA ASN A 66 -21.91 0.25 -3.51
C ASN A 66 -21.37 -1.12 -3.07
N GLY A 67 -20.87 -1.22 -1.84
CA GLY A 67 -20.30 -2.43 -1.26
C GLY A 67 -18.82 -2.64 -1.51
N ASP A 68 -18.13 -1.75 -2.22
CA ASP A 68 -16.68 -1.82 -2.41
C ASP A 68 -15.94 -1.46 -1.11
N LEU A 69 -14.72 -2.01 -0.94
CA LEU A 69 -13.83 -1.65 0.16
C LEU A 69 -12.85 -0.59 -0.27
N TRP A 70 -12.81 0.52 0.48
CA TRP A 70 -11.79 1.54 0.37
C TRP A 70 -10.80 1.41 1.52
N ILE A 71 -9.50 1.49 1.21
CA ILE A 71 -8.39 1.44 2.18
C ILE A 71 -7.54 2.68 1.96
N GLY A 72 -7.44 3.55 2.95
CA GLY A 72 -6.62 4.77 2.88
C GLY A 72 -5.13 4.45 2.81
N ALA A 73 -4.40 5.13 1.93
CA ALA A 73 -2.97 4.89 1.69
C ALA A 73 -2.09 5.12 2.93
N GLY A 74 -2.49 6.03 3.82
CA GLY A 74 -1.83 6.32 5.09
C GLY A 74 -2.16 5.35 6.23
N THR A 75 -2.92 4.28 5.97
CA THR A 75 -3.29 3.30 7.00
C THR A 75 -2.09 2.42 7.34
N ALA A 76 -1.72 2.39 8.62
CA ALA A 76 -0.63 1.55 9.11
C ALA A 76 -0.98 0.06 9.02
N PHE A 77 0.01 -0.79 8.82
CA PHE A 77 -0.20 -2.24 8.71
C PHE A 77 -0.88 -2.84 9.94
N SER A 78 -0.49 -2.43 11.15
CA SER A 78 -1.12 -2.90 12.39
C SER A 78 -2.61 -2.55 12.48
N HIS A 79 -3.03 -1.43 11.88
CA HIS A 79 -4.45 -1.08 11.79
C HIS A 79 -5.17 -1.97 10.77
N ILE A 80 -4.57 -2.23 9.60
CA ILE A 80 -5.15 -3.13 8.58
C ILE A 80 -5.32 -4.54 9.14
N THR A 81 -4.29 -5.08 9.82
CA THR A 81 -4.35 -6.42 10.44
C THR A 81 -5.52 -6.57 11.41
N ASN A 82 -5.83 -5.51 12.17
CA ASN A 82 -6.85 -5.56 13.22
C ASN A 82 -8.21 -4.95 12.81
N ASP A 83 -8.34 -4.47 11.57
CA ASP A 83 -9.57 -3.83 11.10
C ASP A 83 -10.69 -4.86 10.89
N PRO A 84 -11.90 -4.66 11.47
CA PRO A 84 -13.00 -5.62 11.36
C PRO A 84 -13.49 -5.85 9.91
N LEU A 85 -13.40 -4.84 9.03
CA LEU A 85 -13.79 -4.99 7.63
C LEU A 85 -12.76 -5.83 6.87
N ILE A 86 -11.47 -5.62 7.12
CA ILE A 86 -10.41 -6.45 6.55
C ILE A 86 -10.57 -7.90 6.99
N GLN A 87 -10.73 -8.13 8.30
CA GLN A 87 -10.90 -9.47 8.86
C GLN A 87 -12.13 -10.20 8.31
N LYS A 88 -13.21 -9.44 8.05
CA LYS A 88 -14.46 -10.00 7.53
C LYS A 88 -14.40 -10.31 6.04
N TYR A 89 -13.84 -9.41 5.23
CA TYR A 89 -14.00 -9.44 3.78
C TYR A 89 -12.76 -9.90 3.02
N ILE A 90 -11.58 -9.51 3.48
CA ILE A 90 -10.28 -9.79 2.83
C ILE A 90 -9.18 -10.14 3.85
N PRO A 91 -9.41 -11.14 4.74
CA PRO A 91 -8.47 -11.47 5.82
C PRO A 91 -7.06 -11.77 5.32
N MET A 92 -6.91 -12.29 4.10
CA MET A 92 -5.62 -12.54 3.47
C MET A 92 -4.73 -11.29 3.36
N LEU A 93 -5.32 -10.09 3.26
CA LEU A 93 -4.55 -8.84 3.30
C LEU A 93 -4.04 -8.57 4.70
N GLY A 94 -4.87 -8.79 5.72
CA GLY A 94 -4.46 -8.69 7.12
C GLY A 94 -3.27 -9.61 7.43
N ASP A 95 -3.36 -10.88 6.99
CA ASP A 95 -2.28 -11.87 7.15
C ASP A 95 -0.99 -11.43 6.45
N ALA A 96 -1.09 -10.93 5.21
CA ALA A 96 0.06 -10.48 4.43
C ALA A 96 0.79 -9.30 5.10
N VAL A 97 0.05 -8.27 5.53
CA VAL A 97 0.66 -7.09 6.14
C VAL A 97 1.17 -7.35 7.55
N ASP A 98 0.64 -8.36 8.26
CA ASP A 98 1.17 -8.78 9.57
C ASP A 98 2.54 -9.47 9.46
N MET A 99 2.89 -9.94 8.27
CA MET A 99 4.23 -10.50 8.00
C MET A 99 5.28 -9.45 7.62
N VAL A 100 4.91 -8.17 7.51
CA VAL A 100 5.86 -7.08 7.19
C VAL A 100 6.72 -6.76 8.40
N GLY A 101 8.03 -6.94 8.28
CA GLY A 101 9.00 -6.53 9.29
C GLY A 101 8.69 -6.99 10.72
N GLY A 102 8.84 -6.09 11.68
CA GLY A 102 8.47 -6.27 13.08
C GLY A 102 7.35 -5.32 13.51
N PRO A 103 6.85 -5.43 14.76
CA PRO A 103 5.75 -4.59 15.26
C PRO A 103 6.01 -3.08 15.09
N GLN A 104 7.24 -2.61 15.30
CA GLN A 104 7.62 -1.21 15.14
C GLN A 104 7.42 -0.74 13.69
N ILE A 105 7.80 -1.58 12.72
CA ILE A 105 7.62 -1.29 11.30
C ILE A 105 6.13 -1.28 10.96
N ARG A 106 5.35 -2.26 11.46
CA ARG A 106 3.92 -2.34 11.18
C ARG A 106 3.10 -1.21 11.80
N ASN A 107 3.53 -0.67 12.92
CA ASN A 107 2.86 0.47 13.55
C ASN A 107 3.11 1.80 12.82
N THR A 108 4.15 1.87 12.01
CA THR A 108 4.58 3.12 11.35
C THR A 108 4.45 3.01 9.82
N GLY A 109 4.83 1.87 9.24
CA GLY A 109 4.73 1.61 7.81
C GLY A 109 3.28 1.57 7.35
N THR A 110 3.02 2.14 6.18
CA THR A 110 1.67 2.28 5.61
C THR A 110 1.53 1.47 4.34
N ILE A 111 0.31 1.07 4.02
CA ILE A 111 0.04 0.31 2.80
C ILE A 111 0.39 1.11 1.54
N GLY A 112 0.09 2.42 1.53
CA GLY A 112 0.45 3.31 0.41
C GLY A 112 1.95 3.43 0.24
N GLY A 113 2.71 3.58 1.35
CA GLY A 113 4.17 3.61 1.31
C GLY A 113 4.75 2.31 0.74
N ASN A 114 4.22 1.16 1.15
CA ASN A 114 4.69 -0.15 0.70
C ASN A 114 4.42 -0.38 -0.79
N ILE A 115 3.22 -0.09 -1.27
CA ILE A 115 2.84 -0.24 -2.68
C ILE A 115 3.60 0.77 -3.55
N CYS A 116 3.67 2.04 -3.15
CA CYS A 116 4.34 3.10 -3.94
C CYS A 116 5.88 2.97 -3.95
N ASN A 117 6.46 2.28 -2.96
CA ASN A 117 7.91 1.99 -2.96
C ASN A 117 8.31 1.04 -4.10
N GLY A 118 7.37 0.28 -4.65
CA GLY A 118 7.59 -0.59 -5.80
C GLY A 118 8.54 -1.77 -5.54
N ALA A 119 8.75 -2.13 -4.27
CA ALA A 119 9.62 -3.25 -3.92
C ALA A 119 8.98 -4.58 -4.39
N THR A 120 9.75 -5.37 -5.13
CA THR A 120 9.30 -6.68 -5.66
C THR A 120 8.95 -7.70 -4.57
N SER A 121 9.47 -7.49 -3.37
CA SER A 121 9.26 -8.33 -2.19
C SER A 121 8.21 -7.78 -1.22
N ALA A 122 7.42 -6.80 -1.64
CA ALA A 122 6.38 -6.21 -0.78
C ALA A 122 5.26 -7.23 -0.52
N ASP A 123 5.09 -7.60 0.75
CA ASP A 123 4.12 -8.64 1.16
C ASP A 123 2.67 -8.26 0.79
N SER A 124 2.31 -6.97 0.83
CA SER A 124 0.98 -6.51 0.44
C SER A 124 0.74 -6.51 -1.08
N ALA A 125 1.81 -6.41 -1.89
CA ALA A 125 1.68 -6.20 -3.34
C ALA A 125 1.01 -7.39 -4.04
N SER A 126 1.46 -8.63 -3.78
CA SER A 126 0.86 -9.83 -4.36
C SER A 126 -0.60 -9.99 -3.93
N THR A 127 -0.93 -9.63 -2.69
CA THR A 127 -2.31 -9.69 -2.18
C THR A 127 -3.20 -8.65 -2.85
N MET A 128 -2.73 -7.41 -2.99
CA MET A 128 -3.48 -6.37 -3.69
C MET A 128 -3.65 -6.70 -5.18
N TRP A 129 -2.65 -7.35 -5.79
CA TRP A 129 -2.74 -7.85 -7.16
C TRP A 129 -3.81 -8.93 -7.30
N THR A 130 -3.78 -9.93 -6.41
CA THR A 130 -4.76 -11.02 -6.41
C THR A 130 -6.19 -10.52 -6.14
N LEU A 131 -6.34 -9.46 -5.35
CA LEU A 131 -7.61 -8.77 -5.10
C LEU A 131 -8.04 -7.86 -6.25
N GLU A 132 -7.25 -7.74 -7.32
CA GLU A 132 -7.49 -6.84 -8.45
C GLU A 132 -7.80 -5.41 -7.99
N ALA A 133 -7.04 -4.94 -6.97
CA ALA A 133 -7.24 -3.63 -6.40
C ALA A 133 -6.87 -2.51 -7.37
N GLU A 134 -7.53 -1.37 -7.23
CA GLU A 134 -7.18 -0.13 -7.93
C GLU A 134 -6.41 0.80 -6.99
N VAL A 135 -5.31 1.36 -7.48
CA VAL A 135 -4.54 2.40 -6.80
C VAL A 135 -5.16 3.75 -7.13
N LEU A 136 -5.60 4.48 -6.12
CA LEU A 136 -6.20 5.81 -6.28
C LEU A 136 -5.12 6.88 -6.15
N LEU A 137 -4.94 7.67 -7.19
CA LEU A 137 -3.95 8.74 -7.28
C LEU A 137 -4.64 10.08 -7.44
N GLU A 138 -4.07 11.11 -6.82
CA GLU A 138 -4.50 12.50 -6.98
C GLU A 138 -3.27 13.37 -7.25
N GLY A 139 -3.33 14.19 -8.28
CA GLY A 139 -2.26 15.07 -8.70
C GLY A 139 -2.77 16.37 -9.30
N PRO A 140 -1.89 17.21 -9.87
CA PRO A 140 -2.28 18.49 -10.47
C PRO A 140 -3.34 18.38 -11.57
N SER A 141 -3.36 17.25 -12.28
CA SER A 141 -4.33 16.97 -13.35
C SER A 141 -5.64 16.35 -12.84
N GLY A 142 -5.81 16.20 -11.54
CA GLY A 142 -7.00 15.61 -10.90
C GLY A 142 -6.78 14.20 -10.38
N LYS A 143 -7.88 13.45 -10.27
CA LYS A 143 -7.90 12.09 -9.70
C LYS A 143 -7.91 11.04 -10.82
N ARG A 144 -7.18 9.95 -10.58
CA ARG A 144 -7.24 8.76 -11.45
C ARG A 144 -7.12 7.48 -10.63
N ALA A 145 -7.66 6.40 -11.15
CA ALA A 145 -7.47 5.06 -10.63
C ALA A 145 -6.63 4.25 -11.61
N VAL A 146 -5.73 3.43 -11.07
CA VAL A 146 -4.87 2.55 -11.85
C VAL A 146 -4.98 1.14 -11.29
N PRO A 147 -5.31 0.12 -12.09
CA PRO A 147 -5.25 -1.25 -11.63
C PRO A 147 -3.85 -1.58 -11.10
N VAL A 148 -3.77 -2.27 -9.96
CA VAL A 148 -2.47 -2.57 -9.34
C VAL A 148 -1.56 -3.38 -10.27
N CYS A 149 -2.14 -4.19 -11.18
CA CYS A 149 -1.40 -4.95 -12.19
C CYS A 149 -0.74 -4.06 -13.26
N GLU A 150 -1.19 -2.83 -13.43
CA GLU A 150 -0.62 -1.84 -14.35
C GLU A 150 0.20 -0.76 -13.61
N PHE A 151 0.24 -0.84 -12.28
CA PHE A 151 0.88 0.19 -11.46
C PHE A 151 2.41 0.11 -11.46
N TYR A 152 2.98 -1.10 -11.59
CA TYR A 152 4.43 -1.31 -11.55
C TYR A 152 5.03 -1.34 -12.95
N THR A 153 6.10 -0.56 -13.16
CA THR A 153 6.88 -0.54 -14.42
C THR A 153 8.24 -1.24 -14.30
N GLY A 154 8.57 -1.73 -13.10
CA GLY A 154 9.78 -2.44 -12.78
C GLY A 154 10.16 -2.32 -11.30
N PRO A 155 11.23 -2.98 -10.85
CA PRO A 155 11.66 -2.91 -9.46
C PRO A 155 11.90 -1.48 -8.99
N GLY A 156 11.20 -1.07 -7.92
CA GLY A 156 11.27 0.29 -7.38
C GLY A 156 10.67 1.38 -8.29
N ARG A 157 9.88 1.01 -9.29
CA ARG A 157 9.30 1.96 -10.24
C ARG A 157 7.81 1.71 -10.44
N THR A 158 7.04 2.80 -10.42
CA THR A 158 5.59 2.81 -10.61
C THR A 158 5.19 3.84 -11.66
N VAL A 159 3.93 3.80 -12.10
CA VAL A 159 3.34 4.80 -13.01
C VAL A 159 2.88 6.06 -12.28
N ARG A 160 3.10 6.17 -10.96
CA ARG A 160 2.80 7.37 -10.19
C ARG A 160 3.68 8.52 -10.64
N ASP A 161 3.10 9.62 -11.06
CA ASP A 161 3.84 10.84 -11.36
C ASP A 161 4.41 11.46 -10.08
N ARG A 162 5.48 12.24 -10.24
CA ARG A 162 6.20 12.89 -9.12
C ARG A 162 5.28 13.70 -8.21
N CYS A 163 4.34 14.45 -8.79
CA CYS A 163 3.41 15.29 -8.04
C CYS A 163 2.09 14.60 -7.69
N GLU A 164 1.96 13.30 -7.92
CA GLU A 164 0.78 12.56 -7.48
C GLU A 164 0.95 11.99 -6.07
N VAL A 165 -0.12 12.07 -5.30
CA VAL A 165 -0.27 11.45 -3.99
C VAL A 165 -1.16 10.21 -4.13
N CYS A 166 -0.70 9.07 -3.65
CA CYS A 166 -1.56 7.91 -3.48
C CYS A 166 -2.52 8.18 -2.32
N THR A 167 -3.82 8.22 -2.61
CA THR A 167 -4.85 8.55 -1.62
C THR A 167 -5.48 7.30 -1.00
N GLY A 168 -5.42 6.17 -1.69
CA GLY A 168 -5.99 4.92 -1.18
C GLY A 168 -6.02 3.82 -2.22
N PHE A 169 -6.74 2.78 -1.86
CA PHE A 169 -6.96 1.60 -2.69
C PHE A 169 -8.45 1.26 -2.70
N LEU A 170 -8.94 0.81 -3.83
CA LEU A 170 -10.30 0.33 -3.98
C LEU A 170 -10.28 -1.15 -4.33
N VAL A 171 -10.99 -1.97 -3.56
CA VAL A 171 -11.24 -3.38 -3.87
C VAL A 171 -12.72 -3.52 -4.14
N LYS A 172 -13.07 -3.89 -5.37
CA LYS A 172 -14.47 -4.03 -5.78
C LYS A 172 -15.12 -5.20 -5.06
N LYS A 173 -16.40 -5.07 -4.73
CA LYS A 173 -17.20 -6.10 -4.05
C LYS A 173 -17.11 -7.46 -4.72
N GLU A 174 -17.17 -7.51 -6.04
CA GLU A 174 -17.09 -8.73 -6.86
C GLU A 174 -15.75 -9.47 -6.68
N ASN A 175 -14.71 -8.76 -6.24
CA ASN A 175 -13.36 -9.30 -6.04
C ASN A 175 -13.13 -9.94 -4.67
N PHE A 176 -14.09 -9.84 -3.75
CA PHE A 176 -13.99 -10.50 -2.45
C PHE A 176 -15.26 -11.23 -2.03
N GLU A 177 -16.45 -10.83 -2.50
CA GLU A 177 -17.68 -11.51 -2.12
C GLU A 177 -17.77 -12.92 -2.73
N GLY A 178 -17.91 -13.92 -1.86
CA GLY A 178 -17.91 -15.33 -2.26
C GLY A 178 -16.55 -15.93 -2.59
N TRP A 179 -15.47 -15.16 -2.35
CA TRP A 179 -14.11 -15.65 -2.49
C TRP A 179 -13.50 -16.04 -1.15
N THR A 180 -12.55 -16.96 -1.20
CA THR A 180 -11.66 -17.30 -0.09
C THR A 180 -10.23 -17.09 -0.56
N GLY A 181 -9.38 -16.53 0.27
CA GLY A 181 -7.99 -16.23 -0.09
C GLY A 181 -7.02 -16.58 1.03
N HIS A 182 -5.76 -16.75 0.63
CA HIS A 182 -4.66 -16.98 1.55
C HIS A 182 -3.37 -16.35 1.03
N TYR A 183 -2.51 -15.92 1.97
CA TYR A 183 -1.18 -15.42 1.67
C TYR A 183 -0.13 -16.32 2.33
N VAL A 184 0.93 -16.63 1.58
CA VAL A 184 2.07 -17.39 2.09
C VAL A 184 3.35 -16.62 1.83
N LYS A 185 4.12 -16.40 2.88
CA LYS A 185 5.48 -15.86 2.82
C LYS A 185 6.49 -16.97 3.05
N TYR A 186 7.36 -17.16 2.10
CA TYR A 186 8.54 -18.00 2.27
C TYR A 186 9.77 -17.16 2.55
N GLY A 187 10.47 -17.48 3.63
CA GLY A 187 11.69 -16.81 4.06
C GLY A 187 12.60 -17.76 4.83
N LYS A 188 13.84 -17.33 5.09
CA LYS A 188 14.83 -18.11 5.86
C LYS A 188 14.57 -18.05 7.37
N ARG A 189 13.83 -17.05 7.83
CA ARG A 189 13.49 -16.80 9.24
C ARG A 189 11.99 -16.73 9.42
N LYS A 190 11.51 -16.91 10.64
CA LYS A 190 10.07 -16.86 10.96
C LYS A 190 9.51 -15.45 11.08
N ALA A 191 10.36 -14.43 11.23
CA ALA A 191 9.95 -13.04 11.39
C ALA A 191 11.07 -12.07 10.99
N MET A 192 10.72 -10.79 10.79
CA MET A 192 11.63 -9.68 10.51
C MET A 192 12.52 -9.94 9.30
N GLU A 193 11.93 -10.45 8.24
CA GLU A 193 12.63 -10.82 7.01
C GLU A 193 11.91 -10.27 5.78
N ILE A 194 12.70 -9.94 4.76
CA ILE A 194 12.21 -9.69 3.41
C ILE A 194 11.80 -11.05 2.81
N ALA A 195 10.65 -11.11 2.15
CA ALA A 195 10.21 -12.33 1.49
C ALA A 195 11.22 -12.79 0.43
N THR A 196 11.63 -14.06 0.49
CA THR A 196 12.29 -14.72 -0.63
C THR A 196 11.27 -15.01 -1.72
N LEU A 197 10.07 -15.41 -1.31
CA LEU A 197 8.89 -15.58 -2.16
C LEU A 197 7.64 -15.20 -1.35
N GLY A 198 6.79 -14.36 -1.91
CA GLY A 198 5.45 -14.10 -1.43
C GLY A 198 4.45 -14.60 -2.46
N CYS A 199 3.46 -15.38 -2.05
CA CYS A 199 2.41 -15.87 -2.92
C CYS A 199 1.05 -15.61 -2.29
N SER A 200 0.18 -15.02 -3.06
CA SER A 200 -1.21 -14.78 -2.69
C SER A 200 -2.12 -15.57 -3.62
N VAL A 201 -3.16 -16.16 -3.08
CA VAL A 201 -4.16 -16.88 -3.85
C VAL A 201 -5.55 -16.52 -3.35
N ARG A 202 -6.49 -16.32 -4.27
CA ARG A 202 -7.93 -16.33 -3.96
C ARG A 202 -8.65 -17.32 -4.87
N VAL A 203 -9.66 -17.95 -4.32
CA VAL A 203 -10.42 -19.02 -4.96
C VAL A 203 -11.91 -18.75 -4.79
N LYS A 204 -12.68 -18.89 -5.87
CA LYS A 204 -14.12 -18.95 -5.85
C LYS A 204 -14.55 -20.39 -6.01
N LEU A 205 -15.34 -20.88 -5.07
CA LEU A 205 -15.85 -22.25 -5.08
C LEU A 205 -17.30 -22.27 -5.56
N SER A 206 -17.69 -23.40 -6.17
CA SER A 206 -19.09 -23.70 -6.43
C SER A 206 -19.89 -23.74 -5.13
N GLU A 207 -21.21 -23.56 -5.23
CA GLU A 207 -22.13 -23.55 -4.09
C GLU A 207 -22.01 -24.82 -3.23
N ASP A 208 -21.82 -25.98 -3.86
CA ASP A 208 -21.59 -27.27 -3.19
C ASP A 208 -20.14 -27.47 -2.69
N LYS A 209 -19.26 -26.47 -2.92
CA LYS A 209 -17.82 -26.47 -2.57
C LYS A 209 -17.00 -27.62 -3.15
N LYS A 210 -17.45 -28.26 -4.21
CA LYS A 210 -16.77 -29.41 -4.83
C LYS A 210 -15.91 -29.03 -6.04
N ARG A 211 -16.08 -27.83 -6.57
CA ARG A 211 -15.33 -27.37 -7.74
C ARG A 211 -14.80 -25.96 -7.52
N ILE A 212 -13.65 -25.68 -8.09
CA ILE A 212 -13.13 -24.31 -8.23
C ILE A 212 -13.79 -23.72 -9.47
N GLU A 213 -14.49 -22.59 -9.30
CA GLU A 213 -15.08 -21.83 -10.38
C GLU A 213 -14.13 -20.82 -10.96
N ASP A 214 -13.32 -20.20 -10.09
CA ASP A 214 -12.32 -19.23 -10.49
C ASP A 214 -11.16 -19.21 -9.50
N VAL A 215 -9.98 -18.82 -9.98
CA VAL A 215 -8.75 -18.70 -9.16
C VAL A 215 -7.91 -17.52 -9.66
N ARG A 216 -7.32 -16.81 -8.71
CA ARG A 216 -6.29 -15.78 -8.96
C ARG A 216 -5.05 -16.08 -8.11
N LEU A 217 -3.88 -15.92 -8.73
CA LEU A 217 -2.55 -16.13 -8.15
C LEU A 217 -1.71 -14.89 -8.36
#